data_405ffe450a730ccbf717080f46ddc325
#
_entry.id   405ffe450a730ccbf717080f46ddc325
#
_cell.length_a   1.000
_cell.length_b   1.000
_cell.length_c   1.000
_cell.angle_alpha   90.00
_cell.angle_beta   90.00
_cell.angle_gamma   90.00
#
_symmetry.space_group_name_H-M   'P 1'
#
loop_
_entity.id
_entity.type
_entity.pdbx_description
1 polymer ?
#
loop_
_entity_poly.entity_id
_entity_poly.type
_entity_poly.pdbx_seq_one_letter_code
_entity_poly.pdbx_strand_id
1 'polypeptide(L)'
;MFSGIVEECATLVAMVKDQENVHFTFKCSFVSELKIDQSVSHNGVCLTVVSLTDDTYTVTAMKETLDRSNLGLLQVGDEVNVQGHVDQTATCIDIKDAEGSYYFTFRYAFDKEMAKRGYITVDKGSVTVNGVSLTVCNPTDDTFQVAIIPYTFEHTNFHAFKVGSVVNLEFDIIGKYISRMIQYK
;
A
#
# COMPACT_ATOMS: atom_id res chain seq x y z
N MET A 1 -10.42 4.90 -11.71
CA MET A 1 -9.19 4.11 -11.98
C MET A 1 -8.09 4.82 -11.22
N PHE A 2 -7.54 4.20 -10.19
CA PHE A 2 -6.36 4.77 -9.51
C PHE A 2 -5.18 4.66 -10.46
N SER A 3 -4.43 5.74 -10.62
CA SER A 3 -3.29 5.77 -11.54
C SER A 3 -2.14 4.87 -11.08
N GLY A 4 -2.13 4.51 -9.79
CA GLY A 4 -1.03 3.74 -9.18
C GLY A 4 0.33 4.47 -9.22
N ILE A 5 0.29 5.78 -9.46
CA ILE A 5 1.47 6.63 -9.45
C ILE A 5 1.63 7.16 -8.04
N VAL A 6 2.77 6.85 -7.41
CA VAL A 6 3.16 7.45 -6.13
C VAL A 6 3.67 8.85 -6.42
N GLU A 7 3.06 9.85 -5.80
CA GLU A 7 3.48 11.25 -5.97
C GLU A 7 4.74 11.54 -5.16
N GLU A 8 4.81 11.03 -3.94
CA GLU A 8 5.94 11.20 -3.03
C GLU A 8 5.92 10.13 -1.93
N CYS A 9 7.06 9.88 -1.30
CA CYS A 9 7.15 9.20 -0.01
C CYS A 9 7.12 10.24 1.10
N ALA A 10 6.11 10.17 1.98
CA ALA A 10 6.02 11.02 3.16
C ALA A 10 6.70 10.33 4.36
N THR A 11 7.48 11.08 5.13
CA THR A 11 8.17 10.56 6.31
C THR A 11 7.30 10.72 7.55
N LEU A 12 7.09 9.66 8.33
CA LEU A 12 6.42 9.71 9.62
C LEU A 12 7.33 10.38 10.67
N VAL A 13 6.93 11.56 11.14
CA VAL A 13 7.74 12.35 12.10
C VAL A 13 7.21 12.30 13.52
N ALA A 14 5.93 11.99 13.71
CA ALA A 14 5.35 11.81 15.04
C ALA A 14 4.16 10.84 15.02
N MET A 15 3.95 10.15 16.14
CA MET A 15 2.79 9.32 16.43
C MET A 15 2.26 9.67 17.82
N VAL A 16 0.95 9.90 17.93
CA VAL A 16 0.28 10.15 19.20
C VAL A 16 -0.92 9.23 19.32
N LYS A 17 -0.92 8.40 20.36
CA LYS A 17 -2.05 7.52 20.67
C LYS A 17 -3.12 8.33 21.41
N ASP A 18 -4.35 8.28 20.90
CA ASP A 18 -5.54 8.85 21.52
C ASP A 18 -6.61 7.77 21.66
N GLN A 19 -6.73 7.18 22.84
CA GLN A 19 -7.58 6.03 23.15
C GLN A 19 -7.27 4.84 22.22
N GLU A 20 -8.20 4.46 21.33
CA GLU A 20 -8.01 3.40 20.34
C GLU A 20 -7.52 3.93 18.98
N ASN A 21 -7.46 5.25 18.81
CA ASN A 21 -6.97 5.90 17.59
C ASN A 21 -5.49 6.23 17.69
N VAL A 22 -4.87 6.44 16.53
CA VAL A 22 -3.50 6.96 16.43
C VAL A 22 -3.50 8.13 15.45
N HIS A 23 -2.93 9.24 15.90
CA HIS A 23 -2.62 10.39 15.06
C HIS A 23 -1.22 10.23 14.51
N PHE A 24 -1.11 10.21 13.19
CA PHE A 24 0.15 10.15 12.47
C PHE A 24 0.45 11.52 11.89
N THR A 25 1.63 12.06 12.17
CA THR A 25 2.12 13.30 11.57
C THR A 25 3.19 12.98 10.55
N PHE A 26 2.95 13.36 9.31
CA PHE A 26 3.84 13.13 8.18
C PHE A 26 4.44 14.43 7.67
N LYS A 27 5.68 14.35 7.19
CA LYS A 27 6.39 15.42 6.49
C LYS A 27 6.46 15.07 5.00
N CYS A 28 6.10 16.02 4.13
CA CYS A 28 6.22 15.92 2.68
C CYS A 28 6.34 17.30 2.02
N SER A 29 6.69 17.35 0.73
CA SER A 29 6.90 18.61 0.01
C SER A 29 5.60 19.33 -0.38
N PHE A 30 4.49 18.59 -0.55
CA PHE A 30 3.21 19.12 -1.05
C PHE A 30 2.21 19.53 0.06
N VAL A 31 2.65 19.72 1.31
CA VAL A 31 1.76 20.11 2.43
C VAL A 31 0.97 21.38 2.11
N SER A 32 1.57 22.34 1.38
CA SER A 32 0.91 23.58 0.97
C SER A 32 -0.28 23.39 0.04
N GLU A 33 -0.40 22.23 -0.60
CA GLU A 33 -1.51 21.87 -1.49
C GLU A 33 -2.66 21.17 -0.78
N LEU A 34 -2.41 20.72 0.46
CA LEU A 34 -3.39 19.98 1.27
C LEU A 34 -4.38 20.93 1.95
N LYS A 35 -5.54 20.40 2.27
CA LYS A 35 -6.60 21.07 3.04
C LYS A 35 -7.08 20.16 4.16
N ILE A 36 -7.50 20.76 5.29
CA ILE A 36 -8.24 20.03 6.32
C ILE A 36 -9.48 19.40 5.70
N ASP A 37 -9.87 18.21 6.17
CA ASP A 37 -10.93 17.35 5.65
C ASP A 37 -10.64 16.71 4.27
N GLN A 38 -9.49 16.96 3.67
CA GLN A 38 -9.07 16.24 2.47
C GLN A 38 -8.63 14.81 2.82
N SER A 39 -8.90 13.86 1.94
CA SER A 39 -8.39 12.50 2.06
C SER A 39 -7.05 12.35 1.36
N VAL A 40 -6.08 11.77 2.06
CA VAL A 40 -4.75 11.41 1.55
C VAL A 40 -4.53 9.93 1.77
N SER A 41 -3.99 9.23 0.78
CA SER A 41 -3.72 7.81 0.86
C SER A 41 -2.30 7.55 1.36
N HIS A 42 -2.14 6.64 2.34
CA HIS A 42 -0.88 6.26 2.98
C HIS A 42 -0.67 4.76 2.82
N ASN A 43 0.29 4.34 2.00
CA ASN A 43 0.48 2.92 1.63
C ASN A 43 -0.85 2.26 1.17
N GLY A 44 -1.72 3.02 0.51
CA GLY A 44 -3.03 2.56 0.08
C GLY A 44 -4.17 2.82 1.07
N VAL A 45 -3.90 3.26 2.29
CA VAL A 45 -4.93 3.58 3.29
C VAL A 45 -5.35 5.03 3.17
N CYS A 46 -6.60 5.29 2.80
CA CYS A 46 -7.19 6.64 2.80
C CYS A 46 -7.44 7.13 4.22
N LEU A 47 -6.83 8.26 4.59
CA LEU A 47 -7.02 8.93 5.88
C LEU A 47 -7.30 10.41 5.66
N THR A 48 -8.10 10.99 6.57
CA THR A 48 -8.49 12.39 6.49
C THR A 48 -7.48 13.27 7.21
N VAL A 49 -7.09 14.37 6.57
CA VAL A 49 -6.22 15.39 7.14
C VAL A 49 -6.97 16.15 8.23
N VAL A 50 -6.44 16.13 9.45
CA VAL A 50 -7.06 16.80 10.62
C VAL A 50 -6.31 18.05 11.08
N SER A 51 -5.03 18.17 10.74
CA SER A 51 -4.26 19.41 10.97
C SER A 51 -3.11 19.56 9.97
N LEU A 52 -2.65 20.80 9.80
CA LEU A 52 -1.58 21.19 8.89
C LEU A 52 -0.63 22.16 9.61
N THR A 53 0.65 22.07 9.27
CA THR A 53 1.67 23.09 9.55
C THR A 53 2.32 23.54 8.23
N ASP A 54 3.45 24.23 8.28
CA ASP A 54 4.15 24.68 7.07
C ASP A 54 4.76 23.50 6.28
N ASP A 55 5.17 22.42 6.96
CA ASP A 55 5.89 21.29 6.35
C ASP A 55 5.38 19.91 6.78
N THR A 56 4.34 19.85 7.62
CA THR A 56 3.73 18.59 8.07
C THR A 56 2.22 18.62 8.01
N TYR A 57 1.62 17.44 7.89
CA TYR A 57 0.19 17.21 8.06
C TYR A 57 -0.08 16.05 9.00
N THR A 58 -1.22 16.08 9.69
CA THR A 58 -1.63 15.02 10.61
C THR A 58 -2.91 14.38 10.13
N VAL A 59 -2.95 13.06 10.20
CA VAL A 59 -4.10 12.22 9.90
C VAL A 59 -4.42 11.32 11.08
N THR A 60 -5.66 10.83 11.17
CA THR A 60 -6.10 9.94 12.25
C THR A 60 -6.50 8.58 11.69
N ALA A 61 -5.91 7.52 12.22
CA ALA A 61 -6.31 6.14 11.94
C ALA A 61 -7.06 5.55 13.14
N MET A 62 -8.21 4.94 12.85
CA MET A 62 -8.99 4.19 13.84
C MET A 62 -8.38 2.80 14.06
N LYS A 63 -8.70 2.18 15.20
CA LYS A 63 -8.24 0.82 15.53
C LYS A 63 -8.46 -0.19 14.40
N GLU A 64 -9.65 -0.21 13.80
CA GLU A 64 -9.93 -1.13 12.69
C GLU A 64 -8.96 -0.97 11.51
N THR A 65 -8.59 0.27 11.19
CA THR A 65 -7.61 0.59 10.13
C THR A 65 -6.23 0.08 10.51
N LEU A 66 -5.82 0.26 11.77
CA LEU A 66 -4.53 -0.21 12.28
C LEU A 66 -4.44 -1.74 12.27
N ASP A 67 -5.52 -2.43 12.62
CA ASP A 67 -5.59 -3.90 12.67
C ASP A 67 -5.59 -4.54 11.26
N ARG A 68 -6.04 -3.80 10.22
CA ARG A 68 -6.20 -4.31 8.85
C ARG A 68 -5.14 -3.84 7.85
N SER A 69 -4.20 -3.03 8.29
CA SER A 69 -3.17 -2.46 7.42
C SER A 69 -1.79 -2.48 8.07
N ASN A 70 -0.75 -2.17 7.30
CA ASN A 70 0.58 -2.04 7.84
C ASN A 70 0.79 -0.74 8.66
N LEU A 71 -0.19 0.16 8.71
CA LEU A 71 -0.05 1.43 9.45
C LEU A 71 0.15 1.20 10.96
N GLY A 72 -0.45 0.13 11.52
CA GLY A 72 -0.25 -0.25 12.92
C GLY A 72 1.17 -0.71 13.27
N LEU A 73 2.01 -0.97 12.27
CA LEU A 73 3.41 -1.42 12.43
C LEU A 73 4.42 -0.29 12.21
N LEU A 74 3.98 0.90 11.76
CA LEU A 74 4.86 2.02 11.47
C LEU A 74 5.55 2.54 12.73
N GLN A 75 6.77 3.03 12.54
CA GLN A 75 7.58 3.71 13.55
C GLN A 75 8.00 5.09 13.04
N VAL A 76 8.28 6.01 13.96
CA VAL A 76 8.82 7.32 13.59
C VAL A 76 10.12 7.14 12.80
N GLY A 77 10.21 7.79 11.65
CA GLY A 77 11.27 7.65 10.66
C GLY A 77 10.91 6.76 9.46
N ASP A 78 9.82 5.99 9.53
CA ASP A 78 9.36 5.20 8.39
C ASP A 78 8.79 6.10 7.29
N GLU A 79 8.92 5.63 6.04
CA GLU A 79 8.37 6.27 4.87
C GLU A 79 7.10 5.55 4.39
N VAL A 80 6.11 6.32 3.99
CA VAL A 80 4.88 5.82 3.39
C VAL A 80 4.70 6.38 1.98
N ASN A 81 4.27 5.54 1.05
CA ASN A 81 3.86 5.99 -0.27
C ASN A 81 2.50 6.69 -0.17
N VAL A 82 2.37 7.84 -0.80
CA VAL A 82 1.11 8.59 -0.82
C VAL A 82 0.32 8.21 -2.07
N GLN A 83 -0.37 7.04 -2.03
CA GLN A 83 -1.28 6.53 -3.10
C GLN A 83 -1.95 5.18 -2.74
N GLY A 84 -3.12 4.87 -3.34
CA GLY A 84 -3.77 3.54 -3.42
C GLY A 84 -4.90 3.25 -2.42
N HIS A 85 -5.39 1.98 -2.41
CA HIS A 85 -6.35 1.40 -1.44
C HIS A 85 -5.79 0.10 -0.85
N VAL A 86 -6.49 -0.50 0.12
CA VAL A 86 -6.06 -1.74 0.79
C VAL A 86 -7.18 -2.77 0.82
N ASP A 87 -6.90 -3.97 0.35
CA ASP A 87 -7.78 -5.14 0.49
C ASP A 87 -7.32 -6.05 1.64
N GLN A 88 -6.02 -6.29 1.74
CA GLN A 88 -5.38 -7.06 2.82
C GLN A 88 -3.89 -6.72 2.92
N THR A 89 -3.17 -7.40 3.80
CA THR A 89 -1.72 -7.31 3.88
C THR A 89 -1.05 -8.52 3.22
N ALA A 90 0.22 -8.32 2.80
CA ALA A 90 1.11 -9.38 2.34
C ALA A 90 2.48 -9.24 3.02
N THR A 91 3.26 -10.31 3.01
CA THR A 91 4.62 -10.32 3.57
C THR A 91 5.63 -10.50 2.44
N CYS A 92 6.64 -9.66 2.38
CA CYS A 92 7.81 -9.85 1.50
C CYS A 92 8.59 -11.09 1.96
N ILE A 93 8.68 -12.12 1.12
CA ILE A 93 9.34 -13.39 1.45
C ILE A 93 10.66 -13.62 0.72
N ASP A 94 10.93 -12.87 -0.34
CA ASP A 94 12.18 -12.95 -1.10
C ASP A 94 12.45 -11.66 -1.86
N ILE A 95 13.71 -11.29 -1.99
CA ILE A 95 14.18 -10.15 -2.76
C ILE A 95 15.41 -10.59 -3.55
N LYS A 96 15.36 -10.47 -4.88
CA LYS A 96 16.46 -10.83 -5.78
C LYS A 96 16.91 -9.62 -6.57
N ASP A 97 18.21 -9.34 -6.54
CA ASP A 97 18.85 -8.41 -7.46
C ASP A 97 18.95 -9.05 -8.86
N ALA A 98 18.63 -8.30 -9.89
CA ALA A 98 18.64 -8.71 -11.28
C ALA A 98 19.33 -7.64 -12.15
N GLU A 99 20.60 -7.37 -11.89
CA GLU A 99 21.49 -6.50 -12.69
C GLU A 99 20.90 -5.09 -12.91
N GLY A 100 20.45 -4.44 -11.82
CA GLY A 100 19.89 -3.09 -11.83
C GLY A 100 18.38 -3.02 -11.76
N SER A 101 17.69 -4.15 -11.64
CA SER A 101 16.29 -4.25 -11.25
C SER A 101 16.15 -5.20 -10.07
N TYR A 102 15.00 -5.21 -9.40
CA TYR A 102 14.76 -6.07 -8.25
C TYR A 102 13.49 -6.87 -8.46
N TYR A 103 13.52 -8.16 -8.12
CA TYR A 103 12.33 -8.99 -8.01
C TYR A 103 11.96 -9.14 -6.54
N PHE A 104 10.75 -8.70 -6.19
CA PHE A 104 10.16 -8.88 -4.86
C PHE A 104 9.11 -9.97 -4.93
N THR A 105 9.18 -10.95 -4.03
CA THR A 105 8.17 -12.00 -3.89
C THR A 105 7.37 -11.75 -2.62
N PHE A 106 6.06 -11.70 -2.75
CA PHE A 106 5.13 -11.48 -1.66
C PHE A 106 4.24 -12.69 -1.44
N ARG A 107 3.92 -12.97 -0.17
CA ARG A 107 2.92 -13.95 0.25
C ARG A 107 1.77 -13.26 0.93
N TYR A 108 0.54 -13.66 0.60
CA TYR A 108 -0.70 -13.16 1.18
C TYR A 108 -1.59 -14.31 1.65
N ALA A 109 -2.57 -14.03 2.52
CA ALA A 109 -3.53 -15.04 2.96
C ALA A 109 -4.48 -15.40 1.81
N PHE A 110 -4.40 -16.65 1.33
CA PHE A 110 -5.28 -17.15 0.29
C PHE A 110 -6.56 -17.72 0.89
N ASP A 111 -7.71 -17.28 0.37
CA ASP A 111 -9.02 -17.81 0.68
C ASP A 111 -9.79 -18.07 -0.62
N LYS A 112 -10.32 -19.30 -0.80
CA LYS A 112 -11.02 -19.69 -2.03
C LYS A 112 -12.28 -18.89 -2.30
N GLU A 113 -13.02 -18.50 -1.27
CA GLU A 113 -14.24 -17.71 -1.44
C GLU A 113 -13.90 -16.24 -1.80
N MET A 114 -12.84 -15.71 -1.23
CA MET A 114 -12.33 -14.40 -1.60
C MET A 114 -11.74 -14.41 -3.03
N ALA A 115 -11.02 -15.45 -3.43
CA ALA A 115 -10.53 -15.62 -4.80
C ALA A 115 -11.66 -15.61 -5.83
N LYS A 116 -12.79 -16.28 -5.56
CA LYS A 116 -14.01 -16.21 -6.39
C LYS A 116 -14.62 -14.81 -6.49
N ARG A 117 -14.28 -13.92 -5.57
CA ARG A 117 -14.70 -12.50 -5.57
C ARG A 117 -13.69 -11.58 -6.25
N GLY A 118 -12.63 -12.12 -6.86
CA GLY A 118 -11.60 -11.37 -7.56
C GLY A 118 -10.43 -10.92 -6.68
N TYR A 119 -10.30 -11.42 -5.46
CA TYR A 119 -9.16 -11.16 -4.57
C TYR A 119 -8.07 -12.21 -4.84
N ILE A 120 -7.49 -12.13 -6.02
CA ILE A 120 -6.46 -13.05 -6.53
C ILE A 120 -5.53 -12.33 -7.50
N THR A 121 -4.27 -12.74 -7.55
CA THR A 121 -3.31 -12.27 -8.55
C THR A 121 -3.34 -13.17 -9.79
N VAL A 122 -3.19 -12.58 -10.97
CA VAL A 122 -3.09 -13.30 -12.24
C VAL A 122 -1.83 -12.88 -12.99
N ASP A 123 -1.24 -13.79 -13.75
CA ASP A 123 -0.03 -13.49 -14.51
C ASP A 123 -0.25 -12.32 -15.47
N LYS A 124 0.68 -11.36 -15.48
CA LYS A 124 0.59 -10.09 -16.22
C LYS A 124 -0.60 -9.19 -15.86
N GLY A 125 -1.36 -9.54 -14.82
CA GLY A 125 -2.36 -8.65 -14.24
C GLY A 125 -1.72 -7.55 -13.39
N SER A 126 -2.53 -6.63 -12.91
CA SER A 126 -2.09 -5.57 -12.01
C SER A 126 -2.27 -5.96 -10.55
N VAL A 127 -1.39 -5.49 -9.70
CA VAL A 127 -1.50 -5.52 -8.25
C VAL A 127 -0.92 -4.22 -7.69
N THR A 128 -1.51 -3.71 -6.62
CA THR A 128 -0.96 -2.54 -5.94
C THR A 128 -0.32 -2.97 -4.63
N VAL A 129 0.95 -2.63 -4.43
CA VAL A 129 1.71 -2.91 -3.21
C VAL A 129 2.12 -1.60 -2.58
N ASN A 130 1.65 -1.32 -1.34
CA ASN A 130 1.84 -0.04 -0.66
C ASN A 130 1.55 1.17 -1.57
N GLY A 131 0.45 1.10 -2.34
CA GLY A 131 0.05 2.17 -3.26
C GLY A 131 0.73 2.16 -4.63
N VAL A 132 1.80 1.40 -4.84
CA VAL A 132 2.50 1.29 -6.13
C VAL A 132 1.82 0.26 -7.01
N SER A 133 1.32 0.66 -8.19
CA SER A 133 0.72 -0.27 -9.17
C SER A 133 1.81 -0.99 -9.96
N LEU A 134 1.77 -2.32 -9.96
CA LEU A 134 2.82 -3.18 -10.48
C LEU A 134 2.23 -4.32 -11.31
N THR A 135 3.04 -4.85 -12.23
CA THR A 135 2.67 -6.03 -13.01
C THR A 135 3.05 -7.30 -12.26
N VAL A 136 2.10 -8.20 -12.13
CA VAL A 136 2.26 -9.52 -11.51
C VAL A 136 3.08 -10.44 -12.42
N CYS A 137 4.05 -11.12 -11.82
CA CYS A 137 4.83 -12.19 -12.42
C CYS A 137 4.75 -13.45 -11.54
N ASN A 138 4.79 -14.62 -12.17
CA ASN A 138 4.89 -15.91 -11.48
C ASN A 138 3.90 -16.08 -10.30
N PRO A 139 2.59 -15.80 -10.47
CA PRO A 139 1.62 -15.97 -9.39
C PRO A 139 1.40 -17.44 -9.06
N THR A 140 1.15 -17.71 -7.78
CA THR A 140 0.57 -18.97 -7.27
C THR A 140 -0.73 -18.64 -6.56
N ASP A 141 -1.32 -19.60 -5.83
CA ASP A 141 -2.52 -19.33 -5.05
C ASP A 141 -2.29 -18.29 -3.96
N ASP A 142 -1.13 -18.30 -3.30
CA ASP A 142 -0.82 -17.45 -2.13
C ASP A 142 0.41 -16.56 -2.31
N THR A 143 1.10 -16.61 -3.45
CA THR A 143 2.27 -15.79 -3.72
C THR A 143 2.22 -15.14 -5.09
N PHE A 144 2.92 -14.03 -5.24
CA PHE A 144 3.21 -13.40 -6.52
C PHE A 144 4.56 -12.69 -6.46
N GLN A 145 5.09 -12.40 -7.63
CA GLN A 145 6.33 -11.65 -7.79
C GLN A 145 6.07 -10.38 -8.60
N VAL A 146 6.84 -9.34 -8.32
CA VAL A 146 6.86 -8.10 -9.10
C VAL A 146 8.30 -7.72 -9.44
N ALA A 147 8.49 -7.14 -10.62
CA ALA A 147 9.78 -6.59 -11.04
C ALA A 147 9.77 -5.08 -10.82
N ILE A 148 10.75 -4.58 -10.08
CA ILE A 148 10.90 -3.17 -9.72
C ILE A 148 12.11 -2.61 -10.48
N ILE A 149 11.86 -1.59 -11.32
CA ILE A 149 12.92 -0.86 -12.03
C ILE A 149 13.63 0.11 -11.06
N PRO A 150 14.88 0.53 -11.35
CA PRO A 150 15.66 1.41 -10.47
C PRO A 150 14.87 2.67 -10.06
N TYR A 151 14.21 3.33 -11.01
CA TYR A 151 13.43 4.52 -10.74
C TYR A 151 12.35 4.29 -9.65
N THR A 152 11.55 3.22 -9.78
CA THR A 152 10.52 2.87 -8.78
C THR A 152 11.15 2.50 -7.44
N PHE A 153 12.27 1.79 -7.44
CA PHE A 153 13.00 1.44 -6.22
C PHE A 153 13.46 2.68 -5.45
N GLU A 154 14.00 3.69 -6.14
CA GLU A 154 14.54 4.92 -5.54
C GLU A 154 13.45 5.90 -5.10
N HIS A 155 12.31 5.94 -5.81
CA HIS A 155 11.25 6.94 -5.60
C HIS A 155 10.03 6.43 -4.83
N THR A 156 10.11 5.22 -4.27
CA THR A 156 9.07 4.64 -3.43
C THR A 156 9.69 3.95 -2.23
N ASN A 157 8.88 3.56 -1.24
CA ASN A 157 9.40 2.86 -0.07
C ASN A 157 9.88 1.41 -0.33
N PHE A 158 9.97 0.97 -1.60
CA PHE A 158 10.53 -0.33 -1.95
C PHE A 158 12.01 -0.49 -1.56
N HIS A 159 12.78 0.60 -1.56
CA HIS A 159 14.19 0.59 -1.13
C HIS A 159 14.38 0.22 0.37
N ALA A 160 13.34 0.43 1.19
CA ALA A 160 13.37 0.11 2.61
C ALA A 160 12.90 -1.32 2.92
N PHE A 161 12.33 -2.07 1.95
CA PHE A 161 11.81 -3.41 2.19
C PHE A 161 12.91 -4.42 2.47
N LYS A 162 12.59 -5.33 3.39
CA LYS A 162 13.39 -6.50 3.76
C LYS A 162 12.51 -7.74 3.70
N VAL A 163 13.12 -8.93 3.63
CA VAL A 163 12.40 -10.17 3.87
C VAL A 163 11.76 -10.09 5.26
N GLY A 164 10.45 -10.32 5.34
CA GLY A 164 9.62 -10.13 6.51
C GLY A 164 8.85 -8.80 6.56
N SER A 165 9.14 -7.83 5.67
CA SER A 165 8.36 -6.59 5.61
C SER A 165 6.89 -6.89 5.28
N VAL A 166 5.98 -6.27 6.05
CA VAL A 166 4.53 -6.35 5.82
C VAL A 166 4.11 -5.16 4.97
N VAL A 167 3.37 -5.43 3.90
CA VAL A 167 2.90 -4.44 2.94
C VAL A 167 1.39 -4.48 2.82
N ASN A 168 0.78 -3.37 2.43
CA ASN A 168 -0.63 -3.31 2.04
C ASN A 168 -0.78 -3.77 0.60
N LEU A 169 -1.82 -4.55 0.33
CA LEU A 169 -2.11 -5.15 -0.97
C LEU A 169 -3.48 -4.73 -1.45
N GLU A 170 -3.57 -4.32 -2.73
CA GLU A 170 -4.82 -4.09 -3.43
C GLU A 170 -4.84 -4.94 -4.70
N PHE A 171 -5.87 -5.78 -4.85
CA PHE A 171 -6.09 -6.58 -6.06
C PHE A 171 -6.74 -5.75 -7.17
N ASP A 172 -6.51 -6.15 -8.42
CA ASP A 172 -7.09 -5.48 -9.57
C ASP A 172 -8.62 -5.41 -9.46
N ILE A 173 -9.14 -4.18 -9.58
CA ILE A 173 -10.58 -3.90 -9.50
C ILE A 173 -11.38 -4.64 -10.59
N ILE A 174 -10.77 -4.92 -11.75
CA ILE A 174 -11.42 -5.62 -12.86
C ILE A 174 -11.84 -7.02 -12.45
N GLY A 175 -10.99 -7.73 -11.71
CA GLY A 175 -11.31 -9.06 -11.17
C GLY A 175 -12.55 -9.03 -10.28
N LYS A 176 -12.67 -8.02 -9.43
CA LYS A 176 -13.82 -7.83 -8.53
C LYS A 176 -15.12 -7.54 -9.31
N TYR A 177 -15.06 -6.70 -10.35
CA TYR A 177 -16.21 -6.42 -11.22
C TYR A 177 -16.66 -7.67 -11.98
N ILE A 178 -15.75 -8.39 -12.62
CA ILE A 178 -16.06 -9.61 -13.38
C ILE A 178 -16.70 -10.64 -12.45
N SER A 179 -16.13 -10.88 -11.28
CA SER A 179 -16.67 -11.82 -10.29
C SER A 179 -18.10 -11.44 -9.87
N ARG A 180 -18.35 -10.14 -9.66
CA ARG A 180 -19.69 -9.66 -9.31
C ARG A 180 -20.69 -9.86 -10.44
N MET A 181 -20.29 -9.60 -11.68
CA MET A 181 -21.15 -9.79 -12.87
C MET A 181 -21.53 -11.26 -13.11
N ILE A 182 -20.62 -12.19 -12.84
CA ILE A 182 -20.88 -13.63 -12.99
C ILE A 182 -21.94 -14.12 -12.00
N GLN A 183 -22.02 -13.53 -10.79
CA GLN A 183 -23.00 -13.90 -9.76
C GLN A 183 -24.47 -13.56 -10.14
N TYR A 184 -24.68 -12.70 -11.16
CA TYR A 184 -26.01 -12.29 -11.64
C TYR A 184 -26.45 -13.03 -12.91
N LYS A 185 -25.72 -14.03 -13.35
CA LYS A 185 -26.11 -14.93 -14.44
C LYS A 185 -26.73 -16.21 -13.87
#